data_2118fa284ee01ee119bddc5621d3ba9b
#
_entry.id   2118fa284ee01ee119bddc5621d3ba9b
#
_cell.length_a   1.000
_cell.length_b   1.000
_cell.length_c   1.000
_cell.angle_alpha   90.00
_cell.angle_beta   90.00
_cell.angle_gamma   90.00
#
_symmetry.space_group_name_H-M   'P 1'
#
loop_
_entity.id
_entity.type
_entity.pdbx_description
1 polymer ?
#
loop_
_entity_poly.entity_id
_entity_poly.type
_entity_poly.pdbx_seq_one_letter_code
_entity_poly.pdbx_strand_id
1 'polypeptide(L)'
;MRDAGVVLDVEFTRQAQDGERIAHRAVLSGRRRLLVVGGDGSVHDVINGIMSAGPVHTEVTLAVAPLGTGNDWAQSLGMDLPPRELAQAIAAGRTMRHDVGVIDFPNEVPPRRRWFVNVAGAGFDAYVISRLPHHVPSTLAYLWGALTGLVSYRAPLFTIEVDGRLIERRLLLAFVANAQACGNGMRVAPAARVDDGRLDLVTIDEVGWVRALFKIAKLYLGSILEDRVVRHVPSMKLRIDAEPRVDVEAEGQIVGSTPAIFSTLPRELTVVVPP
;
A
#
# COMPACT_ATOMS: atom_id res chain seq x y z
N MET A 1 26.79 -7.94 1.41
CA MET A 1 26.16 -9.21 1.07
C MET A 1 27.18 -10.29 0.67
N ARG A 2 28.08 -10.07 -0.29
CA ARG A 2 29.11 -11.06 -0.63
C ARG A 2 29.99 -11.41 0.58
N ASP A 3 30.38 -10.44 1.38
CA ASP A 3 31.16 -10.63 2.61
C ASP A 3 30.38 -11.39 3.72
N ALA A 4 29.06 -11.47 3.60
CA ALA A 4 28.18 -12.27 4.46
C ALA A 4 27.86 -13.67 3.88
N GLY A 5 28.56 -14.09 2.80
CA GLY A 5 28.39 -15.41 2.18
C GLY A 5 27.07 -15.59 1.40
N VAL A 6 26.37 -14.50 1.10
CA VAL A 6 25.09 -14.56 0.35
C VAL A 6 25.37 -14.49 -1.15
N VAL A 7 25.00 -15.54 -1.88
CA VAL A 7 25.03 -15.56 -3.35
C VAL A 7 23.71 -14.96 -3.88
N LEU A 8 23.83 -13.94 -4.70
CA LEU A 8 22.69 -13.24 -5.31
C LEU A 8 22.65 -13.53 -6.82
N ASP A 9 21.44 -13.88 -7.29
CA ASP A 9 21.06 -13.85 -8.71
C ASP A 9 20.28 -12.56 -8.92
N VAL A 10 20.76 -11.64 -9.76
CA VAL A 10 20.26 -10.26 -9.85
C VAL A 10 19.58 -10.06 -11.18
N GLU A 11 18.32 -9.64 -11.14
CA GLU A 11 17.58 -9.18 -12.30
C GLU A 11 17.18 -7.69 -12.13
N PHE A 12 17.25 -6.93 -13.24
CA PHE A 12 16.92 -5.52 -13.25
C PHE A 12 15.58 -5.28 -13.95
N THR A 13 14.75 -4.46 -13.35
CA THR A 13 13.53 -3.93 -13.99
C THR A 13 13.94 -2.89 -15.06
N ARG A 14 13.26 -2.89 -16.20
CA ARG A 14 13.52 -1.97 -17.32
C ARG A 14 12.34 -1.05 -17.61
N GLN A 15 11.15 -1.45 -17.17
CA GLN A 15 9.90 -0.73 -17.35
C GLN A 15 8.95 -1.01 -16.18
N ALA A 16 7.86 -0.26 -16.11
CA ALA A 16 6.81 -0.49 -15.13
C ALA A 16 6.27 -1.93 -15.19
N GLN A 17 5.90 -2.49 -14.05
CA GLN A 17 5.39 -3.87 -13.88
C GLN A 17 6.40 -5.00 -14.19
N ASP A 18 7.63 -4.70 -14.55
CA ASP A 18 8.66 -5.74 -14.71
C ASP A 18 8.91 -6.47 -13.40
N GLY A 19 8.83 -5.78 -12.25
CA GLY A 19 8.99 -6.36 -10.93
C GLY A 19 8.02 -7.50 -10.68
N GLU A 20 6.74 -7.32 -11.05
CA GLU A 20 5.71 -8.34 -10.95
C GLU A 20 6.04 -9.58 -11.80
N ARG A 21 6.36 -9.37 -13.07
CA ARG A 21 6.69 -10.45 -14.00
C ARG A 21 7.94 -11.23 -13.57
N ILE A 22 8.98 -10.52 -13.12
CA ILE A 22 10.25 -11.12 -12.65
C ILE A 22 9.98 -11.95 -11.38
N ALA A 23 9.30 -11.41 -10.40
CA ALA A 23 8.99 -12.09 -9.14
C ALA A 23 8.13 -13.35 -9.38
N HIS A 24 7.07 -13.23 -10.18
CA HIS A 24 6.22 -14.36 -10.55
C HIS A 24 7.04 -15.50 -11.17
N ARG A 25 7.86 -15.20 -12.19
CA ARG A 25 8.73 -16.19 -12.84
C ARG A 25 9.72 -16.80 -11.85
N ALA A 26 10.35 -16.01 -10.99
CA ALA A 26 11.29 -16.47 -10.00
C ALA A 26 10.64 -17.49 -9.04
N VAL A 27 9.44 -17.20 -8.54
CA VAL A 27 8.69 -18.10 -7.66
C VAL A 27 8.36 -19.41 -8.37
N LEU A 28 7.84 -19.37 -9.59
CA LEU A 28 7.51 -20.56 -10.39
C LEU A 28 8.74 -21.39 -10.74
N SER A 29 9.93 -20.75 -10.90
CA SER A 29 11.20 -21.47 -11.13
C SER A 29 11.83 -22.04 -9.86
N GLY A 30 11.14 -21.99 -8.71
CA GLY A 30 11.59 -22.57 -7.44
C GLY A 30 12.39 -21.66 -6.54
N ARG A 31 12.53 -20.37 -6.85
CA ARG A 31 13.16 -19.40 -5.94
C ARG A 31 12.25 -19.16 -4.73
N ARG A 32 12.82 -19.31 -3.52
CA ARG A 32 12.07 -19.17 -2.26
C ARG A 32 12.56 -18.01 -1.39
N ARG A 33 13.62 -17.34 -1.78
CA ARG A 33 14.13 -16.15 -1.10
C ARG A 33 14.26 -15.03 -2.12
N LEU A 34 13.48 -13.98 -1.95
CA LEU A 34 13.49 -12.81 -2.82
C LEU A 34 13.96 -11.60 -2.02
N LEU A 35 14.77 -10.78 -2.65
CA LEU A 35 15.18 -9.47 -2.14
C LEU A 35 14.74 -8.41 -3.14
N VAL A 36 13.79 -7.56 -2.74
CA VAL A 36 13.44 -6.37 -3.51
C VAL A 36 14.38 -5.22 -3.12
N VAL A 37 15.00 -4.62 -4.13
CA VAL A 37 15.84 -3.43 -3.97
C VAL A 37 15.14 -2.29 -4.68
N GLY A 38 14.50 -1.38 -3.92
CA GLY A 38 13.67 -0.31 -4.49
C GLY A 38 12.78 0.37 -3.46
N GLY A 39 11.85 1.18 -3.90
CA GLY A 39 10.82 1.83 -3.08
C GLY A 39 9.50 1.06 -3.06
N ASP A 40 8.45 1.70 -2.49
CA ASP A 40 7.13 1.08 -2.28
C ASP A 40 6.51 0.55 -3.57
N GLY A 41 6.66 1.26 -4.70
CA GLY A 41 6.18 0.76 -6.00
C GLY A 41 6.87 -0.53 -6.47
N SER A 42 8.18 -0.70 -6.21
CA SER A 42 8.89 -1.94 -6.52
C SER A 42 8.45 -3.08 -5.59
N VAL A 43 8.17 -2.76 -4.33
CA VAL A 43 7.59 -3.71 -3.37
C VAL A 43 6.22 -4.15 -3.86
N HIS A 44 5.34 -3.22 -4.25
CA HIS A 44 4.02 -3.52 -4.81
C HIS A 44 4.08 -4.51 -5.98
N ASP A 45 4.95 -4.24 -6.96
CA ASP A 45 5.14 -5.13 -8.11
C ASP A 45 5.58 -6.54 -7.67
N VAL A 46 6.59 -6.62 -6.81
CA VAL A 46 7.14 -7.91 -6.34
C VAL A 46 6.10 -8.70 -5.54
N ILE A 47 5.34 -8.04 -4.65
CA ILE A 47 4.25 -8.68 -3.90
C ILE A 47 3.21 -9.25 -4.86
N ASN A 48 2.76 -8.48 -5.84
CA ASN A 48 1.77 -8.95 -6.83
C ASN A 48 2.31 -10.14 -7.64
N GLY A 49 3.61 -10.13 -7.99
CA GLY A 49 4.26 -11.24 -8.65
C GLY A 49 4.34 -12.51 -7.79
N ILE A 50 4.66 -12.37 -6.49
CA ILE A 50 4.68 -13.49 -5.55
C ILE A 50 3.28 -14.07 -5.38
N MET A 51 2.29 -13.23 -5.06
CA MET A 51 0.94 -13.66 -4.74
C MET A 51 0.21 -14.28 -5.95
N SER A 52 0.49 -13.79 -7.16
CA SER A 52 -0.09 -14.36 -8.40
C SER A 52 0.50 -15.72 -8.79
N ALA A 53 1.58 -16.17 -8.17
CA ALA A 53 2.20 -17.48 -8.45
C ALA A 53 1.40 -18.66 -7.87
N GLY A 54 0.26 -18.42 -7.22
CA GLY A 54 -0.60 -19.47 -6.65
C GLY A 54 -0.05 -19.98 -5.30
N PRO A 55 -0.44 -21.18 -4.83
CA PRO A 55 -0.17 -21.64 -3.46
C PRO A 55 1.31 -21.66 -3.05
N VAL A 56 2.23 -21.71 -4.00
CA VAL A 56 3.68 -21.72 -3.73
C VAL A 56 4.21 -20.42 -3.13
N HIS A 57 3.41 -19.33 -3.16
CA HIS A 57 3.80 -18.06 -2.54
C HIS A 57 4.02 -18.19 -1.03
N THR A 58 3.35 -19.12 -0.36
CA THR A 58 3.49 -19.34 1.11
C THR A 58 4.88 -19.82 1.52
N GLU A 59 5.65 -20.37 0.57
CA GLU A 59 7.03 -20.83 0.79
C GLU A 59 8.06 -19.70 0.60
N VAL A 60 7.62 -18.53 0.11
CA VAL A 60 8.51 -17.42 -0.23
C VAL A 60 8.81 -16.58 1.01
N THR A 61 10.08 -16.27 1.20
CA THR A 61 10.55 -15.26 2.16
C THR A 61 11.00 -14.03 1.39
N LEU A 62 10.40 -12.89 1.70
CA LEU A 62 10.71 -11.61 1.09
C LEU A 62 11.56 -10.74 2.04
N ALA A 63 12.63 -10.18 1.51
CA ALA A 63 13.40 -9.12 2.15
C ALA A 63 13.28 -7.82 1.33
N VAL A 64 13.44 -6.67 1.97
CA VAL A 64 13.45 -5.36 1.33
C VAL A 64 14.76 -4.62 1.62
N ALA A 65 15.33 -4.02 0.57
CA ALA A 65 16.39 -3.03 0.68
C ALA A 65 15.86 -1.70 0.14
N PRO A 66 15.52 -0.75 1.02
CA PRO A 66 14.84 0.49 0.63
C PRO A 66 15.77 1.41 -0.16
N LEU A 67 15.37 1.76 -1.39
CA LEU A 67 16.05 2.73 -2.25
C LEU A 67 15.07 3.72 -2.92
N GLY A 68 13.86 3.82 -2.38
CA GLY A 68 12.86 4.77 -2.86
C GLY A 68 12.87 6.09 -2.08
N THR A 69 11.92 6.96 -2.40
CA THR A 69 11.73 8.25 -1.72
C THR A 69 10.95 8.11 -0.41
N GLY A 70 9.90 7.26 -0.38
CA GLY A 70 9.06 7.02 0.80
C GLY A 70 9.60 5.89 1.66
N ASN A 71 9.62 4.68 1.09
CA ASN A 71 10.00 3.44 1.77
C ASN A 71 9.14 3.15 3.01
N ASP A 72 7.87 3.56 2.99
CA ASP A 72 6.99 3.51 4.16
C ASP A 72 6.81 2.08 4.69
N TRP A 73 6.70 1.09 3.78
CA TRP A 73 6.61 -0.30 4.19
C TRP A 73 7.90 -0.82 4.83
N ALA A 74 9.06 -0.51 4.26
CA ALA A 74 10.35 -0.89 4.84
C ALA A 74 10.56 -0.28 6.23
N GLN A 75 10.14 0.99 6.42
CA GLN A 75 10.17 1.66 7.72
C GLN A 75 9.24 0.96 8.72
N SER A 76 8.05 0.55 8.31
CA SER A 76 7.09 -0.18 9.18
C SER A 76 7.65 -1.52 9.68
N LEU A 77 8.55 -2.14 8.92
CA LEU A 77 9.25 -3.37 9.26
C LEU A 77 10.56 -3.13 10.04
N GLY A 78 10.96 -1.88 10.26
CA GLY A 78 12.26 -1.52 10.84
C GLY A 78 13.45 -1.81 9.91
N MET A 79 13.20 -1.97 8.60
CA MET A 79 14.24 -2.28 7.60
C MET A 79 14.88 -1.03 6.97
N ASP A 80 14.54 0.17 7.43
CA ASP A 80 15.22 1.42 7.04
C ASP A 80 16.53 1.57 7.83
N LEU A 81 17.49 0.69 7.53
CA LEU A 81 18.75 0.53 8.22
C LEU A 81 19.92 1.00 7.35
N PRO A 82 21.04 1.42 7.98
CA PRO A 82 22.30 1.62 7.25
C PRO A 82 22.69 0.37 6.45
N PRO A 83 23.34 0.48 5.28
CA PRO A 83 23.58 -0.65 4.37
C PRO A 83 24.26 -1.87 5.00
N ARG A 84 25.17 -1.64 5.96
CA ARG A 84 25.87 -2.72 6.66
C ARG A 84 24.92 -3.49 7.60
N GLU A 85 24.14 -2.77 8.38
CA GLU A 85 23.17 -3.35 9.33
C GLU A 85 22.04 -4.05 8.57
N LEU A 86 21.56 -3.45 7.48
CA LEU A 86 20.59 -4.06 6.59
C LEU A 86 21.10 -5.39 6.02
N ALA A 87 22.35 -5.43 5.55
CA ALA A 87 22.95 -6.67 5.05
C ALA A 87 23.06 -7.75 6.14
N GLN A 88 23.36 -7.34 7.38
CA GLN A 88 23.41 -8.26 8.53
C GLN A 88 22.01 -8.77 8.90
N ALA A 89 20.98 -7.91 8.90
CA ALA A 89 19.60 -8.29 9.17
C ALA A 89 19.09 -9.30 8.13
N ILE A 90 19.36 -9.07 6.84
CA ILE A 90 18.99 -9.99 5.76
C ILE A 90 19.74 -11.33 5.90
N ALA A 91 21.03 -11.30 6.24
CA ALA A 91 21.84 -12.50 6.43
C ALA A 91 21.40 -13.29 7.67
N ALA A 92 21.05 -12.63 8.77
CA ALA A 92 20.51 -13.26 9.97
C ALA A 92 19.20 -14.01 9.72
N GLY A 93 18.39 -13.51 8.75
CA GLY A 93 17.22 -14.21 8.27
C GLY A 93 16.09 -14.35 9.30
N ARG A 94 16.03 -13.46 10.31
CA ARG A 94 14.88 -13.40 11.21
C ARG A 94 13.65 -12.98 10.41
N THR A 95 12.55 -13.68 10.63
CA THR A 95 11.31 -13.44 9.86
C THR A 95 10.10 -13.23 10.75
N MET A 96 9.10 -12.55 10.22
CA MET A 96 7.76 -12.50 10.76
C MET A 96 6.73 -12.90 9.69
N ARG A 97 5.55 -13.30 10.14
CA ARG A 97 4.41 -13.50 9.27
C ARG A 97 3.62 -12.20 9.18
N HIS A 98 3.34 -11.79 7.96
CA HIS A 98 2.73 -10.51 7.62
C HIS A 98 1.40 -10.75 6.90
N ASP A 99 0.39 -9.96 7.22
CA ASP A 99 -0.90 -9.99 6.55
C ASP A 99 -0.76 -9.39 5.14
N VAL A 100 -1.61 -9.82 4.23
CA VAL A 100 -1.67 -9.28 2.87
C VAL A 100 -3.08 -8.78 2.60
N GLY A 101 -3.20 -7.52 2.25
CA GLY A 101 -4.45 -6.95 1.76
C GLY A 101 -4.74 -7.41 0.33
N VAL A 102 -6.01 -7.65 0.05
CA VAL A 102 -6.52 -8.05 -1.27
C VAL A 102 -7.53 -7.04 -1.74
N ILE A 103 -7.48 -6.69 -3.01
CA ILE A 103 -8.47 -5.85 -3.69
C ILE A 103 -9.04 -6.65 -4.86
N ASP A 104 -10.32 -6.96 -4.79
CA ASP A 104 -11.07 -7.57 -5.88
C ASP A 104 -11.90 -6.52 -6.61
N PHE A 105 -11.80 -6.51 -7.94
CA PHE A 105 -12.58 -5.67 -8.85
C PHE A 105 -13.62 -6.52 -9.58
N PRO A 106 -14.82 -6.75 -8.98
CA PRO A 106 -15.79 -7.71 -9.49
C PRO A 106 -16.44 -7.29 -10.80
N ASN A 107 -16.44 -5.99 -11.10
CA ASN A 107 -17.06 -5.41 -12.29
C ASN A 107 -16.10 -5.27 -13.48
N GLU A 108 -14.82 -5.60 -13.31
CA GLU A 108 -13.88 -5.70 -14.43
C GLU A 108 -14.08 -7.02 -15.19
N VAL A 109 -13.80 -7.01 -16.48
CA VAL A 109 -13.97 -8.20 -17.35
C VAL A 109 -12.64 -8.47 -18.07
N PRO A 110 -11.93 -9.57 -17.72
CA PRO A 110 -12.23 -10.50 -16.62
C PRO A 110 -12.08 -9.83 -15.25
N PRO A 111 -12.71 -10.38 -14.20
CA PRO A 111 -12.52 -9.87 -12.83
C PRO A 111 -11.04 -9.87 -12.46
N ARG A 112 -10.59 -8.80 -11.83
CA ARG A 112 -9.18 -8.59 -11.51
C ARG A 112 -8.97 -8.56 -10.00
N ARG A 113 -7.83 -9.12 -9.56
CA ARG A 113 -7.36 -9.10 -8.18
C ARG A 113 -6.00 -8.44 -8.10
N ARG A 114 -5.79 -7.64 -7.05
CA ARG A 114 -4.50 -7.04 -6.69
C ARG A 114 -4.23 -7.26 -5.21
N TRP A 115 -2.95 -7.20 -4.84
CA TRP A 115 -2.51 -7.38 -3.46
C TRP A 115 -1.71 -6.16 -3.01
N PHE A 116 -1.79 -5.85 -1.72
CA PHE A 116 -1.04 -4.76 -1.11
C PHE A 116 -0.60 -5.15 0.30
N VAL A 117 0.45 -4.54 0.81
CA VAL A 117 1.02 -4.80 2.14
C VAL A 117 1.07 -3.56 3.01
N ASN A 118 0.89 -2.39 2.42
CA ASN A 118 0.95 -1.11 3.12
C ASN A 118 -0.43 -0.44 3.19
N VAL A 119 -0.76 0.44 2.28
CA VAL A 119 -2.02 1.18 2.26
C VAL A 119 -2.57 1.22 0.85
N ALA A 120 -3.88 1.03 0.74
CA ALA A 120 -4.66 1.30 -0.45
C ALA A 120 -5.68 2.40 -0.16
N GLY A 121 -6.22 3.03 -1.20
CA GLY A 121 -7.17 4.12 -1.03
C GLY A 121 -8.07 4.33 -2.23
N ALA A 122 -9.14 5.08 -1.99
CA ALA A 122 -10.07 5.53 -3.02
C ALA A 122 -10.51 6.97 -2.75
N GLY A 123 -10.56 7.79 -3.80
CA GLY A 123 -11.00 9.16 -3.71
C GLY A 123 -9.91 10.16 -4.03
N PHE A 124 -9.67 11.14 -3.15
CA PHE A 124 -8.79 12.26 -3.43
C PHE A 124 -7.32 11.86 -3.65
N ASP A 125 -6.80 10.88 -2.93
CA ASP A 125 -5.45 10.33 -3.08
C ASP A 125 -5.25 9.74 -4.48
N ALA A 126 -6.13 8.83 -4.90
CA ALA A 126 -6.13 8.26 -6.24
C ALA A 126 -6.33 9.35 -7.32
N TYR A 127 -7.19 10.33 -7.07
CA TYR A 127 -7.39 11.48 -7.95
C TYR A 127 -6.11 12.28 -8.17
N VAL A 128 -5.31 12.49 -7.14
CA VAL A 128 -4.01 13.18 -7.26
C VAL A 128 -3.05 12.32 -8.04
N ILE A 129 -2.90 11.04 -7.68
CA ILE A 129 -1.97 10.09 -8.32
C ILE A 129 -2.26 9.97 -9.82
N SER A 130 -3.52 9.84 -10.22
CA SER A 130 -3.92 9.69 -11.64
C SER A 130 -3.59 10.92 -12.51
N ARG A 131 -3.30 12.07 -11.89
CA ARG A 131 -2.95 13.34 -12.58
C ARG A 131 -1.50 13.73 -12.50
N LEU A 132 -0.70 12.99 -11.73
CA LEU A 132 0.73 13.27 -11.67
C LEU A 132 1.41 12.89 -13.00
N PRO A 133 2.29 13.75 -13.52
CA PRO A 133 3.11 13.39 -14.66
C PRO A 133 3.99 12.19 -14.33
N HIS A 134 3.97 11.17 -15.17
CA HIS A 134 4.72 9.92 -14.96
C HIS A 134 6.25 10.10 -14.84
N HIS A 135 6.78 11.30 -15.01
CA HIS A 135 8.21 11.60 -15.07
C HIS A 135 8.72 12.48 -13.92
N VAL A 136 7.87 12.83 -12.96
CA VAL A 136 8.27 13.69 -11.83
C VAL A 136 8.13 12.93 -10.52
N PRO A 137 9.14 12.15 -10.11
CA PRO A 137 9.18 11.57 -8.79
C PRO A 137 9.62 12.67 -7.81
N SER A 138 8.70 13.43 -7.24
CA SER A 138 9.04 14.26 -6.11
C SER A 138 7.83 14.44 -5.21
N THR A 139 8.07 14.36 -3.92
CA THR A 139 7.12 14.74 -2.86
C THR A 139 6.53 16.14 -3.13
N LEU A 140 7.30 17.02 -3.74
CA LEU A 140 6.86 18.38 -4.15
C LEU A 140 5.81 18.35 -5.26
N ALA A 141 5.95 17.49 -6.26
CA ALA A 141 4.95 17.35 -7.32
C ALA A 141 3.63 16.79 -6.79
N TYR A 142 3.72 15.78 -5.90
CA TYR A 142 2.55 15.26 -5.21
C TYR A 142 1.86 16.34 -4.36
N LEU A 143 2.63 17.08 -3.57
CA LEU A 143 2.09 18.17 -2.75
C LEU A 143 1.45 19.27 -3.61
N TRP A 144 2.06 19.64 -4.73
CA TRP A 144 1.50 20.61 -5.67
C TRP A 144 0.23 20.07 -6.35
N GLY A 145 0.22 18.82 -6.77
CA GLY A 145 -0.96 18.14 -7.30
C GLY A 145 -2.09 18.05 -6.29
N ALA A 146 -1.75 17.78 -5.02
CA ALA A 146 -2.71 17.76 -3.93
C ALA A 146 -3.30 19.17 -3.68
N LEU A 147 -2.47 20.20 -3.62
CA LEU A 147 -2.92 21.59 -3.42
C LEU A 147 -3.85 22.07 -4.53
N THR A 148 -3.47 21.86 -5.79
CA THR A 148 -4.27 22.27 -6.95
C THR A 148 -5.52 21.40 -7.12
N GLY A 149 -5.39 20.11 -6.81
CA GLY A 149 -6.48 19.14 -6.83
C GLY A 149 -7.59 19.47 -5.83
N LEU A 150 -7.22 19.86 -4.61
CA LEU A 150 -8.19 20.20 -3.55
C LEU A 150 -9.20 21.28 -3.94
N VAL A 151 -8.81 22.22 -4.80
CA VAL A 151 -9.70 23.30 -5.25
C VAL A 151 -10.73 22.79 -6.27
N SER A 152 -10.38 21.80 -7.08
CA SER A 152 -11.20 21.29 -8.16
C SER A 152 -11.92 19.96 -7.84
N TYR A 153 -11.43 19.23 -6.83
CA TYR A 153 -12.00 17.94 -6.44
C TYR A 153 -13.40 18.11 -5.82
N ARG A 154 -14.33 17.34 -6.31
CA ARG A 154 -15.67 17.23 -5.74
C ARG A 154 -15.81 15.86 -5.10
N ALA A 155 -16.03 15.84 -3.80
CA ALA A 155 -16.19 14.61 -3.04
C ALA A 155 -17.38 13.79 -3.55
N PRO A 156 -17.17 12.55 -4.03
CA PRO A 156 -18.24 11.67 -4.47
C PRO A 156 -19.06 11.16 -3.28
N LEU A 157 -20.24 10.63 -3.56
CA LEU A 157 -21.00 9.87 -2.57
C LEU A 157 -20.42 8.46 -2.50
N PHE A 158 -19.82 8.10 -1.37
CA PHE A 158 -19.36 6.76 -1.10
C PHE A 158 -20.45 5.93 -0.44
N THR A 159 -20.55 4.68 -0.87
CA THR A 159 -21.33 3.62 -0.23
C THR A 159 -20.35 2.55 0.22
N ILE A 160 -20.14 2.45 1.53
CA ILE A 160 -19.19 1.50 2.13
C ILE A 160 -19.96 0.48 2.95
N GLU A 161 -19.79 -0.79 2.63
CA GLU A 161 -20.29 -1.90 3.42
C GLU A 161 -19.13 -2.50 4.25
N VAL A 162 -19.26 -2.47 5.56
CA VAL A 162 -18.27 -2.98 6.51
C VAL A 162 -18.97 -3.65 7.68
N ASP A 163 -18.63 -4.93 7.96
CA ASP A 163 -19.21 -5.74 9.04
C ASP A 163 -20.76 -5.73 9.06
N GLY A 164 -21.39 -5.79 7.87
CA GLY A 164 -22.84 -5.74 7.70
C GLY A 164 -23.48 -4.37 7.93
N ARG A 165 -22.68 -3.32 8.13
CA ARG A 165 -23.14 -1.94 8.23
C ARG A 165 -22.92 -1.21 6.93
N LEU A 166 -23.92 -0.44 6.50
CA LEU A 166 -23.84 0.43 5.34
C LEU A 166 -23.56 1.87 5.80
N ILE A 167 -22.55 2.48 5.20
CA ILE A 167 -22.16 3.87 5.41
C ILE A 167 -22.32 4.60 4.08
N GLU A 168 -23.22 5.57 4.01
CA GLU A 168 -23.40 6.43 2.84
C GLU A 168 -23.00 7.86 3.21
N ARG A 169 -21.93 8.38 2.60
CA ARG A 169 -21.39 9.71 2.89
C ARG A 169 -20.63 10.29 1.71
N ARG A 170 -20.63 11.61 1.63
CA ARG A 170 -19.64 12.32 0.79
C ARG A 170 -18.31 12.32 1.52
N LEU A 171 -17.34 11.65 0.93
CA LEU A 171 -16.00 11.51 1.51
C LEU A 171 -14.96 12.23 0.63
N LEU A 172 -14.03 12.89 1.27
CA LEU A 172 -12.82 13.36 0.61
C LEU A 172 -12.02 12.14 0.11
N LEU A 173 -11.84 11.13 0.98
CA LEU A 173 -11.15 9.88 0.65
C LEU A 173 -11.49 8.78 1.66
N ALA A 174 -11.18 7.55 1.26
CA ALA A 174 -11.22 6.36 2.10
C ALA A 174 -9.89 5.61 1.96
N PHE A 175 -9.08 5.55 3.03
CA PHE A 175 -7.92 4.67 3.12
C PHE A 175 -8.31 3.30 3.67
N VAL A 176 -7.68 2.28 3.13
CA VAL A 176 -7.74 0.90 3.63
C VAL A 176 -6.30 0.48 3.93
N ALA A 177 -5.96 0.52 5.20
CA ALA A 177 -4.60 0.37 5.66
C ALA A 177 -4.35 -1.03 6.23
N ASN A 178 -3.25 -1.65 5.83
CA ASN A 178 -2.67 -2.85 6.42
C ASN A 178 -1.47 -2.47 7.31
N ALA A 179 -0.83 -1.34 7.02
CA ALA A 179 0.25 -0.75 7.82
C ALA A 179 -0.07 0.70 8.19
N GLN A 180 0.79 1.33 9.00
CA GLN A 180 0.47 2.58 9.68
C GLN A 180 0.55 3.82 8.81
N ALA A 181 1.43 3.83 7.80
CA ALA A 181 1.79 5.03 7.06
C ALA A 181 1.92 4.79 5.56
N CYS A 182 1.70 5.83 4.76
CA CYS A 182 1.96 5.87 3.33
C CYS A 182 2.41 7.27 2.91
N GLY A 183 2.83 7.44 1.66
CA GLY A 183 3.12 8.74 1.08
C GLY A 183 4.23 9.52 1.80
N ASN A 184 5.32 8.84 2.15
CA ASN A 184 6.47 9.40 2.83
C ASN A 184 6.16 9.85 4.27
N GLY A 185 5.62 8.94 5.08
CA GLY A 185 5.41 9.13 6.51
C GLY A 185 4.07 9.71 6.93
N MET A 186 3.07 9.82 6.04
CA MET A 186 1.71 10.16 6.44
C MET A 186 1.11 9.01 7.25
N ARG A 187 0.88 9.22 8.54
CA ARG A 187 0.31 8.24 9.46
C ARG A 187 -1.21 8.16 9.31
N VAL A 188 -1.66 7.43 8.33
CA VAL A 188 -3.09 7.30 8.00
C VAL A 188 -3.85 6.44 9.00
N ALA A 189 -3.21 5.38 9.51
CA ALA A 189 -3.76 4.46 10.49
C ALA A 189 -2.71 4.12 11.58
N PRO A 190 -2.42 5.03 12.51
CA PRO A 190 -1.35 4.86 13.51
C PRO A 190 -1.47 3.61 14.38
N ALA A 191 -2.67 3.04 14.50
CA ALA A 191 -2.96 1.84 15.28
C ALA A 191 -2.89 0.54 14.46
N ALA A 192 -2.75 0.62 13.13
CA ALA A 192 -2.72 -0.54 12.25
C ALA A 192 -1.57 -1.50 12.59
N ARG A 193 -1.85 -2.79 12.47
CA ARG A 193 -0.90 -3.88 12.73
C ARG A 193 -0.86 -4.80 11.53
N VAL A 194 0.32 -5.14 11.10
CA VAL A 194 0.57 -5.98 9.93
C VAL A 194 0.39 -7.49 10.17
N ASP A 195 -0.07 -7.90 11.36
CA ASP A 195 -0.11 -9.31 11.81
C ASP A 195 -1.36 -9.69 12.61
N ASP A 196 -2.41 -8.85 12.62
CA ASP A 196 -3.62 -9.06 13.42
C ASP A 196 -4.84 -9.54 12.61
N GLY A 197 -4.66 -9.74 11.29
CA GLY A 197 -5.69 -10.25 10.38
C GLY A 197 -6.76 -9.21 10.03
N ARG A 198 -6.49 -7.92 10.16
CA ARG A 198 -7.44 -6.83 9.91
C ARG A 198 -6.88 -5.81 8.94
N LEU A 199 -7.78 -5.07 8.34
CA LEU A 199 -7.53 -3.83 7.61
C LEU A 199 -8.17 -2.69 8.35
N ASP A 200 -7.52 -1.56 8.41
CA ASP A 200 -8.01 -0.34 9.06
C ASP A 200 -8.63 0.59 8.01
N LEU A 201 -9.96 0.64 7.95
CA LEU A 201 -10.67 1.62 7.14
C LEU A 201 -10.61 2.97 7.85
N VAL A 202 -10.00 3.96 7.20
CA VAL A 202 -9.98 5.35 7.67
C VAL A 202 -10.64 6.23 6.62
N THR A 203 -11.79 6.84 6.97
CA THR A 203 -12.51 7.73 6.08
C THR A 203 -12.41 9.17 6.55
N ILE A 204 -12.28 10.10 5.61
CA ILE A 204 -12.30 11.54 5.86
C ILE A 204 -13.53 12.11 5.16
N ASP A 205 -14.46 12.68 5.93
CA ASP A 205 -15.67 13.32 5.39
C ASP A 205 -15.28 14.50 4.49
N GLU A 206 -16.18 14.88 3.57
CA GLU A 206 -16.01 16.07 2.74
C GLU A 206 -15.77 17.30 3.60
N VAL A 207 -14.72 18.03 3.30
CA VAL A 207 -14.36 19.30 3.94
C VAL A 207 -13.91 20.32 2.90
N GLY A 208 -14.13 21.60 3.16
CA GLY A 208 -13.60 22.64 2.29
C GLY A 208 -12.07 22.58 2.19
N TRP A 209 -11.53 22.99 1.05
CA TRP A 209 -10.11 22.86 0.69
C TRP A 209 -9.14 23.42 1.75
N VAL A 210 -9.47 24.53 2.41
CA VAL A 210 -8.63 25.08 3.50
C VAL A 210 -8.55 24.11 4.67
N ARG A 211 -9.68 23.51 5.06
CA ARG A 211 -9.68 22.53 6.15
C ARG A 211 -8.96 21.23 5.76
N ALA A 212 -9.03 20.83 4.49
CA ALA A 212 -8.32 19.65 3.99
C ALA A 212 -6.80 19.81 4.15
N LEU A 213 -6.23 20.99 3.96
CA LEU A 213 -4.80 21.25 4.21
C LEU A 213 -4.40 20.95 5.66
N PHE A 214 -5.23 21.36 6.63
CA PHE A 214 -4.98 21.02 8.04
C PHE A 214 -5.09 19.51 8.31
N LYS A 215 -5.90 18.76 7.54
CA LYS A 215 -5.95 17.29 7.67
C LYS A 215 -4.66 16.64 7.17
N ILE A 216 -4.09 17.14 6.08
CA ILE A 216 -2.79 16.70 5.59
C ILE A 216 -1.72 16.90 6.69
N ALA A 217 -1.67 18.05 7.36
CA ALA A 217 -0.75 18.25 8.47
C ALA A 217 -0.97 17.26 9.61
N LYS A 218 -2.23 16.95 9.97
CA LYS A 218 -2.55 15.94 10.99
C LYS A 218 -2.14 14.52 10.60
N LEU A 219 -2.15 14.18 9.31
CA LEU A 219 -1.63 12.89 8.82
C LEU A 219 -0.14 12.75 9.15
N TYR A 220 0.67 13.76 8.84
CA TYR A 220 2.10 13.74 9.19
C TYR A 220 2.37 13.75 10.69
N LEU A 221 1.53 14.42 11.48
CA LEU A 221 1.63 14.44 12.94
C LEU A 221 1.10 13.17 13.61
N GLY A 222 0.43 12.28 12.88
CA GLY A 222 -0.18 11.06 13.42
C GLY A 222 -1.42 11.28 14.28
N SER A 223 -2.00 12.49 14.27
CA SER A 223 -3.18 12.86 15.08
C SER A 223 -4.49 12.92 14.27
N ILE A 224 -4.48 12.33 13.07
CA ILE A 224 -5.64 12.38 12.16
C ILE A 224 -6.89 11.71 12.74
N LEU A 225 -6.72 10.61 13.49
CA LEU A 225 -7.84 9.87 14.08
C LEU A 225 -8.56 10.62 15.21
N GLU A 226 -7.95 11.66 15.77
CA GLU A 226 -8.58 12.53 16.76
C GLU A 226 -9.55 13.55 16.14
N ASP A 227 -9.60 13.62 14.81
CA ASP A 227 -10.41 14.59 14.13
C ASP A 227 -11.87 14.14 13.97
N ARG A 228 -12.82 15.02 14.25
CA ARG A 228 -14.26 14.72 14.26
C ARG A 228 -14.83 14.33 12.89
N VAL A 229 -14.16 14.71 11.79
CA VAL A 229 -14.56 14.36 10.42
C VAL A 229 -13.90 13.08 9.94
N VAL A 230 -13.12 12.42 10.80
CA VAL A 230 -12.42 11.16 10.49
C VAL A 230 -13.09 10.03 11.25
N ARG A 231 -13.26 8.90 10.58
CA ARG A 231 -13.73 7.65 11.19
C ARG A 231 -12.73 6.57 10.93
N HIS A 232 -12.54 5.73 11.93
CA HIS A 232 -11.67 4.57 11.87
C HIS A 232 -12.47 3.32 12.24
N VAL A 233 -12.40 2.29 11.39
CA VAL A 233 -13.11 1.02 11.58
C VAL A 233 -12.18 -0.12 11.15
N PRO A 234 -11.66 -0.92 12.09
CA PRO A 234 -10.92 -2.15 11.72
C PRO A 234 -11.90 -3.23 11.24
N SER A 235 -11.58 -3.90 10.13
CA SER A 235 -12.42 -4.94 9.53
C SER A 235 -11.58 -5.98 8.80
N MET A 236 -12.08 -7.19 8.66
CA MET A 236 -11.47 -8.23 7.83
C MET A 236 -11.88 -8.13 6.35
N LYS A 237 -13.03 -7.53 6.09
CA LYS A 237 -13.57 -7.39 4.74
C LYS A 237 -14.50 -6.18 4.66
N LEU A 238 -14.36 -5.42 3.60
CA LEU A 238 -15.23 -4.28 3.31
C LEU A 238 -15.40 -4.12 1.80
N ARG A 239 -16.49 -3.46 1.39
CA ARG A 239 -16.76 -3.08 0.01
C ARG A 239 -16.86 -1.56 -0.06
N ILE A 240 -16.20 -0.98 -1.04
CA ILE A 240 -16.29 0.45 -1.34
C ILE A 240 -16.88 0.62 -2.73
N ASP A 241 -17.97 1.40 -2.80
CA ASP A 241 -18.53 1.92 -4.03
C ASP A 241 -18.58 3.45 -3.98
N ALA A 242 -18.67 4.11 -5.12
CA ALA A 242 -18.75 5.56 -5.20
C ALA A 242 -19.51 6.05 -6.43
N GLU A 243 -20.26 7.15 -6.27
CA GLU A 243 -20.96 7.82 -7.35
C GLU A 243 -20.56 9.32 -7.37
N PRO A 244 -19.93 9.79 -8.48
CA PRO A 244 -19.42 9.02 -9.61
C PRO A 244 -18.32 8.05 -9.18
N ARG A 245 -18.05 7.01 -9.99
CA ARG A 245 -16.95 6.08 -9.76
C ARG A 245 -15.62 6.82 -9.60
N VAL A 246 -14.79 6.31 -8.72
CA VAL A 246 -13.45 6.86 -8.46
C VAL A 246 -12.38 5.80 -8.70
N ASP A 247 -11.18 6.26 -8.99
CA ASP A 247 -10.02 5.39 -9.05
C ASP A 247 -9.68 4.83 -7.66
N VAL A 248 -9.12 3.62 -7.66
CA VAL A 248 -8.56 2.93 -6.50
C VAL A 248 -7.06 2.85 -6.70
N GLU A 249 -6.32 3.27 -5.69
CA GLU A 249 -4.87 3.16 -5.67
C GLU A 249 -4.42 2.13 -4.64
N ALA A 250 -3.21 1.60 -4.81
CA ALA A 250 -2.49 0.83 -3.81
C ALA A 250 -1.00 1.19 -3.91
N GLU A 251 -0.43 1.64 -2.78
CA GLU A 251 1.01 1.93 -2.66
C GLU A 251 1.51 2.92 -3.72
N GLY A 252 0.65 3.92 -4.05
CA GLY A 252 0.95 4.98 -5.02
C GLY A 252 0.74 4.60 -6.49
N GLN A 253 0.11 3.47 -6.77
CA GLN A 253 -0.23 3.02 -8.13
C GLN A 253 -1.75 2.92 -8.31
N ILE A 254 -2.28 3.42 -9.42
CA ILE A 254 -3.69 3.19 -9.79
C ILE A 254 -3.87 1.73 -10.17
N VAL A 255 -4.70 1.03 -9.40
CA VAL A 255 -4.91 -0.42 -9.56
C VAL A 255 -6.30 -0.80 -10.08
N GLY A 256 -7.23 0.12 -10.17
CA GLY A 256 -8.57 -0.09 -10.68
C GLY A 256 -9.52 1.05 -10.31
N SER A 257 -10.82 0.79 -10.34
CA SER A 257 -11.84 1.76 -9.93
C SER A 257 -12.97 1.07 -9.13
N THR A 258 -13.71 1.88 -8.35
CA THR A 258 -14.88 1.39 -7.62
C THR A 258 -15.95 0.82 -8.55
N PRO A 259 -16.77 -0.18 -8.14
CA PRO A 259 -16.74 -0.83 -6.83
C PRO A 259 -15.54 -1.77 -6.64
N ALA A 260 -14.97 -1.75 -5.44
CA ALA A 260 -13.87 -2.60 -5.05
C ALA A 260 -14.18 -3.31 -3.71
N ILE A 261 -13.75 -4.56 -3.58
CA ILE A 261 -13.87 -5.35 -2.36
C ILE A 261 -12.48 -5.52 -1.77
N PHE A 262 -12.32 -5.09 -0.53
CA PHE A 262 -11.07 -5.24 0.22
C PHE A 262 -11.23 -6.34 1.24
N SER A 263 -10.20 -7.17 1.36
CA SER A 263 -10.13 -8.21 2.39
C SER A 263 -8.68 -8.45 2.82
N THR A 264 -8.46 -9.12 3.94
CA THR A 264 -7.13 -9.52 4.40
C THR A 264 -6.93 -11.03 4.25
N LEU A 265 -5.69 -11.42 3.93
CA LEU A 265 -5.17 -12.77 4.07
C LEU A 265 -4.22 -12.75 5.28
N PRO A 266 -4.68 -13.27 6.44
CA PRO A 266 -3.90 -13.18 7.67
C PRO A 266 -2.62 -14.01 7.59
N ARG A 267 -1.48 -13.38 7.94
CA ARG A 267 -0.17 -14.05 8.06
C ARG A 267 0.25 -14.81 6.81
N GLU A 268 -0.08 -14.31 5.63
CA GLU A 268 0.12 -15.01 4.37
C GLU A 268 1.55 -14.88 3.84
N LEU A 269 2.20 -13.76 4.09
CA LEU A 269 3.56 -13.48 3.59
C LEU A 269 4.60 -13.66 4.71
N THR A 270 5.74 -14.28 4.40
CA THR A 270 6.92 -14.31 5.27
C THR A 270 7.88 -13.20 4.88
N VAL A 271 8.17 -12.29 5.82
CA VAL A 271 9.05 -11.14 5.57
C VAL A 271 10.24 -11.15 6.53
N VAL A 272 11.41 -10.72 6.03
CA VAL A 272 12.60 -10.54 6.84
C VAL A 272 12.46 -9.26 7.67
N VAL A 273 12.84 -9.34 8.95
CA VAL A 273 12.84 -8.22 9.89
C VAL A 273 14.17 -8.16 10.64
N PRO A 274 14.53 -7.01 11.23
CA PRO A 274 15.73 -6.89 12.05
C PRO A 274 15.68 -7.84 13.26
N PRO A 275 16.84 -8.20 13.82
CA PRO A 275 16.96 -9.02 15.02
C PRO A 275 16.34 -8.38 16.28
#